data_70fe0e60bb5e4eaace9ddee0b762093d
#
_entry.id   70fe0e60bb5e4eaace9ddee0b762093d
#
_cell.length_a   1.000
_cell.length_b   1.000
_cell.length_c   1.000
_cell.angle_alpha   90.00
_cell.angle_beta   90.00
_cell.angle_gamma   90.00
#
_symmetry.space_group_name_H-M   'P 1'
#
loop_
_entity.id
_entity.type
_entity.pdbx_description
1 polymer ?
#
loop_
_entity_poly.entity_id
_entity_poly.type
_entity_poly.pdbx_seq_one_letter_code
_entity_poly.pdbx_strand_id
1 'polypeptide(L)'
;MLVVRRRLSITLLGLPLAPLLGRMGAAQAQPAAQARPHKVVIQVSDADPAKWALALSNASNIQQDLGSDQVAIVIVAYGPGIGLLKLESVLGARISEAIAAGVSMQACENTMRNQKLVQGDMLPRIGYVPAGVVQ
;
A
#
# COMPACT_ATOMS: atom_id res chain seq x y z
N MET A 1 -26.30 42.08 -79.19
CA MET A 1 -25.86 42.95 -78.11
C MET A 1 -26.53 42.48 -76.86
N LEU A 2 -25.82 41.65 -76.07
CA LEU A 2 -26.41 40.85 -74.95
C LEU A 2 -26.00 41.51 -73.62
N VAL A 3 -27.00 42.03 -72.88
CA VAL A 3 -26.79 42.69 -71.62
C VAL A 3 -26.99 41.60 -70.52
N VAL A 4 -25.87 41.22 -69.91
CA VAL A 4 -25.88 40.28 -68.78
C VAL A 4 -26.11 41.00 -67.46
N ARG A 5 -27.25 40.83 -66.82
CA ARG A 5 -27.55 41.38 -65.52
C ARG A 5 -26.97 40.41 -64.46
N ARG A 6 -25.91 40.78 -63.72
CA ARG A 6 -25.37 40.11 -62.55
C ARG A 6 -26.31 40.35 -61.36
N ARG A 7 -26.93 39.30 -60.86
CA ARG A 7 -27.63 39.31 -59.57
C ARG A 7 -26.58 39.03 -58.46
N LEU A 8 -26.44 39.99 -57.59
CA LEU A 8 -25.61 39.84 -56.35
C LEU A 8 -26.47 39.09 -55.34
N SER A 9 -26.12 37.82 -55.05
CA SER A 9 -26.71 37.06 -53.94
C SER A 9 -25.86 37.31 -52.70
N ILE A 10 -26.42 38.03 -51.73
CA ILE A 10 -25.84 38.18 -50.39
C ILE A 10 -26.19 36.94 -49.61
N THR A 11 -25.20 36.08 -49.40
CA THR A 11 -25.34 34.92 -48.52
C THR A 11 -25.06 35.35 -47.11
N LEU A 12 -26.08 35.41 -46.26
CA LEU A 12 -25.92 35.63 -44.82
C LEU A 12 -25.30 34.35 -44.20
N LEU A 13 -24.05 34.45 -43.75
CA LEU A 13 -23.37 33.41 -43.01
C LEU A 13 -23.92 33.41 -41.56
N GLY A 14 -24.86 32.52 -41.29
CA GLY A 14 -25.30 32.25 -39.91
C GLY A 14 -24.21 31.47 -39.16
N LEU A 15 -23.59 32.10 -38.15
CA LEU A 15 -22.76 31.38 -37.17
C LEU A 15 -23.64 30.47 -36.32
N PRO A 16 -23.33 29.18 -36.21
CA PRO A 16 -23.96 28.35 -35.18
C PRO A 16 -23.34 28.65 -33.80
N LEU A 17 -24.15 29.18 -32.91
CA LEU A 17 -23.86 29.34 -31.51
C LEU A 17 -23.83 27.92 -30.90
N ALA A 18 -22.65 27.32 -30.78
CA ALA A 18 -22.49 26.01 -30.08
C ALA A 18 -22.66 26.24 -28.58
N PRO A 19 -23.54 25.48 -27.88
CA PRO A 19 -23.60 25.54 -26.43
C PRO A 19 -22.34 24.91 -25.87
N LEU A 20 -21.56 25.67 -25.10
CA LEU A 20 -20.50 25.17 -24.23
C LEU A 20 -21.16 24.37 -23.11
N LEU A 21 -21.47 23.10 -23.36
CA LEU A 21 -21.78 22.15 -22.31
C LEU A 21 -20.48 21.86 -21.56
N GLY A 22 -20.29 22.57 -20.44
CA GLY A 22 -19.23 22.30 -19.51
C GLY A 22 -19.31 20.83 -19.08
N ARG A 23 -18.31 20.05 -19.46
CA ARG A 23 -18.05 18.74 -18.85
C ARG A 23 -17.73 19.00 -17.40
N MET A 24 -18.73 18.93 -16.52
CA MET A 24 -18.52 18.71 -15.11
C MET A 24 -17.88 17.32 -15.00
N GLY A 25 -16.56 17.30 -14.87
CA GLY A 25 -15.82 16.10 -14.51
C GLY A 25 -16.37 15.61 -13.19
N ALA A 26 -17.11 14.49 -13.20
CA ALA A 26 -17.42 13.79 -11.98
C ALA A 26 -16.08 13.42 -11.34
N ALA A 27 -15.72 14.15 -10.27
CA ALA A 27 -14.63 13.73 -9.39
C ALA A 27 -15.04 12.37 -8.84
N GLN A 28 -14.43 11.31 -9.37
CA GLN A 28 -14.57 9.97 -8.81
C GLN A 28 -13.94 10.05 -7.43
N ALA A 29 -14.78 10.07 -6.40
CA ALA A 29 -14.33 9.88 -5.03
C ALA A 29 -13.63 8.52 -4.98
N GLN A 30 -12.30 8.53 -4.80
CA GLN A 30 -11.57 7.33 -4.46
C GLN A 30 -12.21 6.74 -3.21
N PRO A 31 -12.54 5.42 -3.19
CA PRO A 31 -13.03 4.81 -1.96
C PRO A 31 -12.01 5.09 -0.87
N ALA A 32 -12.39 5.82 0.16
CA ALA A 32 -11.58 5.98 1.35
C ALA A 32 -11.23 4.57 1.84
N ALA A 33 -9.94 4.24 1.94
CA ALA A 33 -9.50 2.98 2.50
C ALA A 33 -10.19 2.84 3.85
N GLN A 34 -11.10 1.88 3.96
CA GLN A 34 -11.88 1.69 5.17
C GLN A 34 -10.91 1.43 6.31
N ALA A 35 -10.89 2.33 7.30
CA ALA A 35 -10.02 2.21 8.45
C ALA A 35 -10.43 0.93 9.20
N ARG A 36 -9.51 -0.04 9.28
CA ARG A 36 -9.73 -1.27 10.04
C ARG A 36 -9.91 -0.89 11.51
N PRO A 37 -11.02 -1.30 12.16
CA PRO A 37 -11.35 -0.84 13.51
C PRO A 37 -10.37 -1.38 14.56
N HIS A 38 -9.78 -2.57 14.33
CA HIS A 38 -8.81 -3.18 15.24
C HIS A 38 -7.39 -2.96 14.74
N LYS A 39 -6.49 -2.63 15.68
CA LYS A 39 -5.06 -2.49 15.41
C LYS A 39 -4.28 -3.35 16.38
N VAL A 40 -3.39 -4.19 15.86
CA VAL A 40 -2.56 -5.11 16.66
C VAL A 40 -1.11 -4.94 16.26
N VAL A 41 -0.24 -4.77 17.24
CA VAL A 41 1.21 -4.77 17.06
C VAL A 41 1.80 -5.98 17.78
N ILE A 42 2.54 -6.80 17.06
CA ILE A 42 3.28 -7.95 17.61
C ILE A 42 4.76 -7.61 17.52
N GLN A 43 5.43 -7.55 18.67
CA GLN A 43 6.87 -7.30 18.74
C GLN A 43 7.65 -8.61 18.72
N VAL A 44 8.72 -8.67 17.93
CA VAL A 44 9.65 -9.79 17.85
C VAL A 44 11.03 -9.29 18.18
N SER A 45 11.52 -9.63 19.38
CA SER A 45 12.81 -9.20 19.92
C SER A 45 13.84 -10.31 20.11
N ASP A 46 13.41 -11.56 20.03
CA ASP A 46 14.26 -12.75 20.26
C ASP A 46 14.80 -13.33 18.95
N ALA A 47 15.96 -13.97 19.02
CA ALA A 47 16.56 -14.71 17.91
C ALA A 47 16.03 -16.16 17.76
N ASP A 48 14.93 -16.49 18.41
CA ASP A 48 14.37 -17.85 18.45
C ASP A 48 13.34 -18.07 17.33
N PRO A 49 13.62 -18.94 16.34
CA PRO A 49 12.70 -19.27 15.26
C PRO A 49 11.34 -19.83 15.74
N ALA A 50 11.28 -20.48 16.89
CA ALA A 50 10.00 -20.97 17.44
C ALA A 50 9.11 -19.79 17.87
N LYS A 51 9.68 -18.75 18.48
CA LYS A 51 8.95 -17.52 18.81
C LYS A 51 8.52 -16.74 17.55
N TRP A 52 9.34 -16.75 16.52
CA TRP A 52 8.97 -16.15 15.23
C TRP A 52 7.78 -16.87 14.60
N ALA A 53 7.81 -18.21 14.60
CA ALA A 53 6.69 -19.03 14.12
C ALA A 53 5.41 -18.78 14.93
N LEU A 54 5.53 -18.62 16.26
CA LEU A 54 4.41 -18.29 17.13
C LEU A 54 3.82 -16.90 16.80
N ALA A 55 4.65 -15.89 16.58
CA ALA A 55 4.19 -14.56 16.21
C ALA A 55 3.37 -14.57 14.91
N LEU A 56 3.84 -15.30 13.88
CA LEU A 56 3.12 -15.50 12.62
C LEU A 56 1.80 -16.25 12.82
N SER A 57 1.79 -17.29 13.65
CA SER A 57 0.57 -18.05 13.98
C SER A 57 -0.44 -17.18 14.72
N ASN A 58 0.00 -16.35 15.68
CA ASN A 58 -0.87 -15.42 16.39
C ASN A 58 -1.51 -14.40 15.44
N ALA A 59 -0.75 -13.86 14.48
CA ALA A 59 -1.30 -12.96 13.48
C ALA A 59 -2.40 -13.64 12.64
N SER A 60 -2.16 -14.88 12.20
CA SER A 60 -3.17 -15.67 11.49
C SER A 60 -4.42 -15.94 12.32
N ASN A 61 -4.26 -16.33 13.58
CA ASN A 61 -5.39 -16.59 14.49
C ASN A 61 -6.24 -15.34 14.71
N ILE A 62 -5.59 -14.18 14.89
CA ILE A 62 -6.28 -12.89 15.04
C ILE A 62 -7.09 -12.55 13.77
N GLN A 63 -6.53 -12.79 12.59
CA GLN A 63 -7.26 -12.58 11.33
C GLN A 63 -8.44 -13.54 11.14
N GLN A 64 -8.30 -14.80 11.61
CA GLN A 64 -9.38 -15.78 11.57
C GLN A 64 -10.52 -15.43 12.52
N ASP A 65 -10.21 -14.89 13.69
CA ASP A 65 -11.22 -14.53 14.69
C ASP A 65 -11.92 -13.20 14.38
N LEU A 66 -11.17 -12.17 14.01
CA LEU A 66 -11.71 -10.83 13.80
C LEU A 66 -12.11 -10.52 12.35
N GLY A 67 -11.62 -11.28 11.39
CA GLY A 67 -11.68 -10.97 9.97
C GLY A 67 -10.47 -10.13 9.49
N SER A 68 -9.87 -10.51 8.37
CA SER A 68 -8.68 -9.85 7.82
C SER A 68 -8.93 -8.42 7.35
N ASP A 69 -10.17 -8.07 7.03
CA ASP A 69 -10.65 -6.74 6.66
C ASP A 69 -10.94 -5.85 7.88
N GLN A 70 -11.12 -6.44 9.07
CA GLN A 70 -11.46 -5.74 10.32
C GLN A 70 -10.21 -5.45 11.17
N VAL A 71 -9.07 -6.07 10.91
CA VAL A 71 -7.87 -5.92 11.73
C VAL A 71 -6.64 -5.52 10.92
N ALA A 72 -5.96 -4.47 11.35
CA ALA A 72 -4.62 -4.12 10.86
C ALA A 72 -3.58 -4.74 11.80
N ILE A 73 -2.76 -5.65 11.28
CA ILE A 73 -1.71 -6.31 12.06
C ILE A 73 -0.35 -5.83 11.57
N VAL A 74 0.48 -5.40 12.51
CA VAL A 74 1.89 -5.09 12.28
C VAL A 74 2.73 -6.05 13.11
N ILE A 75 3.69 -6.73 12.47
CA ILE A 75 4.76 -7.45 13.16
C ILE A 75 6.03 -6.62 13.02
N VAL A 76 6.58 -6.16 14.14
CA VAL A 76 7.81 -5.38 14.16
C VAL A 76 8.96 -6.19 14.76
N ALA A 77 10.05 -6.33 13.99
CA ALA A 77 11.25 -7.05 14.41
C ALA A 77 12.39 -6.07 14.74
N TYR A 78 12.97 -6.23 15.91
CA TYR A 78 14.09 -5.41 16.39
C TYR A 78 15.06 -6.22 17.27
N GLY A 79 16.21 -5.65 17.60
CA GLY A 79 17.23 -6.35 18.34
C GLY A 79 17.61 -7.69 17.70
N PRO A 80 17.80 -8.77 18.48
CA PRO A 80 18.05 -10.11 17.93
C PRO A 80 16.93 -10.65 17.03
N GLY A 81 15.68 -10.22 17.26
CA GLY A 81 14.52 -10.62 16.47
C GLY A 81 14.52 -10.17 15.02
N ILE A 82 15.40 -9.22 14.65
CA ILE A 82 15.53 -8.76 13.25
C ILE A 82 15.89 -9.90 12.29
N GLY A 83 16.47 -10.99 12.81
CA GLY A 83 16.76 -12.20 12.05
C GLY A 83 15.53 -12.81 11.36
N LEU A 84 14.33 -12.61 11.92
CA LEU A 84 13.07 -13.00 11.29
C LEU A 84 12.95 -12.45 9.86
N LEU A 85 13.38 -11.22 9.61
CA LEU A 85 13.13 -10.49 8.37
C LEU A 85 14.34 -10.45 7.42
N LYS A 86 15.41 -11.16 7.72
CA LYS A 86 16.58 -11.26 6.82
C LYS A 86 16.31 -12.22 5.66
N LEU A 87 17.03 -12.05 4.55
CA LEU A 87 16.92 -12.91 3.36
C LEU A 87 17.11 -14.39 3.69
N GLU A 88 18.02 -14.72 4.62
CA GLU A 88 18.29 -16.09 5.06
C GLU A 88 17.30 -16.63 6.10
N SER A 89 16.21 -15.91 6.40
CA SER A 89 15.21 -16.35 7.39
C SER A 89 14.61 -17.70 7.01
N VAL A 90 14.67 -18.66 7.94
CA VAL A 90 14.07 -20.00 7.77
C VAL A 90 12.53 -19.96 7.64
N LEU A 91 11.92 -18.82 7.93
CA LEU A 91 10.48 -18.59 7.83
C LEU A 91 10.08 -17.70 6.65
N GLY A 92 10.99 -17.43 5.69
CA GLY A 92 10.76 -16.52 4.56
C GLY A 92 9.48 -16.82 3.77
N ALA A 93 9.16 -18.09 3.52
CA ALA A 93 7.92 -18.49 2.84
C ALA A 93 6.68 -18.09 3.66
N ARG A 94 6.65 -18.41 4.96
CA ARG A 94 5.54 -18.07 5.86
C ARG A 94 5.37 -16.55 6.01
N ILE A 95 6.46 -15.80 6.00
CA ILE A 95 6.43 -14.33 6.02
C ILE A 95 5.79 -13.80 4.73
N SER A 96 6.15 -14.34 3.58
CA SER A 96 5.55 -13.97 2.30
C SER A 96 4.04 -14.25 2.26
N GLU A 97 3.60 -15.36 2.82
CA GLU A 97 2.19 -15.71 2.98
C GLU A 97 1.46 -14.73 3.92
N ALA A 98 2.06 -14.39 5.06
CA ALA A 98 1.49 -13.42 6.00
C ALA A 98 1.36 -12.02 5.36
N ILE A 99 2.36 -11.58 4.59
CA ILE A 99 2.29 -10.31 3.84
C ILE A 99 1.16 -10.37 2.79
N ALA A 100 1.02 -11.48 2.08
CA ALA A 100 -0.06 -11.67 1.12
C ALA A 100 -1.44 -11.66 1.79
N ALA A 101 -1.54 -12.13 3.03
CA ALA A 101 -2.74 -12.06 3.87
C ALA A 101 -2.97 -10.67 4.50
N GLY A 102 -2.13 -9.68 4.20
CA GLY A 102 -2.30 -8.29 4.65
C GLY A 102 -1.67 -7.96 6.00
N VAL A 103 -0.79 -8.81 6.52
CA VAL A 103 0.04 -8.49 7.70
C VAL A 103 1.21 -7.60 7.25
N SER A 104 1.43 -6.49 7.96
CA SER A 104 2.58 -5.61 7.73
C SER A 104 3.79 -6.09 8.52
N MET A 105 4.91 -6.33 7.83
CA MET A 105 6.19 -6.66 8.45
C MET A 105 7.08 -5.43 8.48
N GLN A 106 7.63 -5.09 9.65
CA GLN A 106 8.42 -3.88 9.83
C GLN A 106 9.78 -4.20 10.46
N ALA A 107 10.85 -3.74 9.86
CA ALA A 107 12.21 -3.84 10.40
C ALA A 107 12.61 -2.55 11.11
N CYS A 108 13.22 -2.68 12.29
CA CYS A 108 13.74 -1.54 13.05
C CYS A 108 15.06 -1.02 12.45
N GLU A 109 15.06 0.20 11.92
CA GLU A 109 16.25 0.82 11.32
C GLU A 109 17.38 1.06 12.35
N ASN A 110 17.04 1.36 13.62
CA ASN A 110 18.05 1.45 14.69
C ASN A 110 18.80 0.12 14.85
N THR A 111 18.07 -1.00 14.83
CA THR A 111 18.69 -2.34 14.89
C THR A 111 19.53 -2.61 13.65
N MET A 112 19.02 -2.27 12.47
CA MET A 112 19.77 -2.45 11.22
C MET A 112 21.09 -1.69 11.26
N ARG A 113 21.09 -0.42 11.66
CA ARG A 113 22.32 0.37 11.80
C ARG A 113 23.31 -0.26 12.78
N ASN A 114 22.83 -0.70 13.95
CA ASN A 114 23.67 -1.32 14.96
C ASN A 114 24.30 -2.64 14.49
N GLN A 115 23.59 -3.40 13.68
CA GLN A 115 24.04 -4.68 13.10
C GLN A 115 24.68 -4.53 11.72
N LYS A 116 24.83 -3.29 11.21
CA LYS A 116 25.40 -2.97 9.90
C LYS A 116 24.65 -3.65 8.73
N LEU A 117 23.34 -3.81 8.89
CA LEU A 117 22.44 -4.35 7.85
C LEU A 117 21.99 -3.24 6.91
N VAL A 118 21.86 -3.57 5.63
CA VAL A 118 21.24 -2.72 4.61
C VAL A 118 19.94 -3.35 4.11
N GLN A 119 19.15 -2.60 3.37
CA GLN A 119 17.86 -3.10 2.85
C GLN A 119 18.02 -4.31 1.94
N GLY A 120 19.16 -4.43 1.24
CA GLY A 120 19.50 -5.59 0.41
C GLY A 120 19.68 -6.90 1.19
N ASP A 121 19.87 -6.85 2.51
CA ASP A 121 19.99 -8.03 3.37
C ASP A 121 18.63 -8.52 3.88
N MET A 122 17.56 -7.79 3.56
CA MET A 122 16.24 -8.02 4.11
C MET A 122 15.29 -8.65 3.08
N LEU A 123 14.27 -9.35 3.58
CA LEU A 123 13.20 -9.91 2.74
C LEU A 123 12.48 -8.80 1.96
N PRO A 124 12.00 -9.11 0.75
CA PRO A 124 11.23 -8.15 -0.04
C PRO A 124 9.86 -7.86 0.59
N ARG A 125 9.28 -6.70 0.23
CA ARG A 125 7.93 -6.28 0.62
C ARG A 125 7.75 -6.05 2.13
N ILE A 126 8.81 -5.88 2.88
CA ILE A 126 8.75 -5.40 4.26
C ILE A 126 8.85 -3.88 4.30
N GLY A 127 8.38 -3.28 5.38
CA GLY A 127 8.56 -1.86 5.69
C GLY A 127 9.68 -1.63 6.71
N TYR A 128 9.96 -0.37 6.96
CA TYR A 128 11.02 0.04 7.86
C TYR A 128 10.49 1.11 8.82
N VAL A 129 10.87 1.02 10.08
CA VAL A 129 10.50 1.99 11.11
C VAL A 129 11.75 2.47 11.84
N PRO A 130 11.83 3.77 12.19
CA PRO A 130 13.03 4.34 12.85
C PRO A 130 13.39 3.61 14.15
N ALA A 131 12.36 3.25 14.95
CA ALA A 131 12.52 2.52 16.21
C ALA A 131 11.35 1.57 16.42
N GLY A 132 11.62 0.27 16.51
CA GLY A 132 10.58 -0.77 16.60
C GLY A 132 9.69 -0.70 17.85
N VAL A 133 10.15 -0.06 18.92
CA VAL A 133 9.39 0.09 20.17
C VAL A 133 8.36 1.24 20.15
N VAL A 134 8.38 2.07 19.12
CA VAL A 134 7.47 3.23 18.92
C VAL A 134 6.48 3.03 17.79
N GLN A 135 6.23 1.81 17.40
CA GLN A 135 5.31 1.46 16.32
C GLN A 135 3.84 1.65 16.73
#